data_3a4bd74197837aa136d00a1f73a94824
#
_entry.id   3a4bd74197837aa136d00a1f73a94824
#
_cell.length_a   1.000
_cell.length_b   1.000
_cell.length_c   1.000
_cell.angle_alpha   90.00
_cell.angle_beta   90.00
_cell.angle_gamma   90.00
#
_symmetry.space_group_name_H-M   'P 1'
#
loop_
_entity.id
_entity.type
_entity.pdbx_description
1 polymer ?
#
loop_
_entity_poly.entity_id
_entity_poly.type
_entity_poly.pdbx_seq_one_letter_code
_entity_poly.pdbx_strand_id
1 'polypeptide(L)'
;MKQQRKLLLQAASTLHRCALVALLLCSATIVTNAQEGPCAFRNTAFKSGEFLTYNLYYNWKFVWVKAGTASMYTVQSRYEGKNAYRCSLTTRGNGKLDNFFVLRDTLLCYNSLNMEPLYFRKGAREGKRYTVDEVFYNYYGGKANVRQHRLHNDGSNTWVKHSYSDCVYDMLSIFMRARSFDPINWKKGTAISFPIVDGDDRTPAELRFDGKATIKADNDVKYNCLKLAYLELDDGKYKRIVDFYVTDDANHVPVRLDMYLRFGAAKAFLVGAKGLRN
;
A
#
# COMPACT_ATOMS: atom_id res chain seq x y z
N MET A 1 -17.49 62.77 45.61
CA MET A 1 -18.30 61.59 45.23
C MET A 1 -18.30 61.30 43.71
N LYS A 2 -18.43 62.24 42.79
CA LYS A 2 -18.45 61.98 41.33
C LYS A 2 -17.11 61.45 40.74
N GLN A 3 -15.97 61.86 41.30
CA GLN A 3 -14.65 61.48 40.83
C GLN A 3 -14.28 60.01 41.17
N GLN A 4 -14.66 59.52 42.35
CA GLN A 4 -14.44 58.11 42.73
C GLN A 4 -15.32 57.15 41.93
N ARG A 5 -16.54 57.55 41.53
CA ARG A 5 -17.39 56.72 40.67
C ARG A 5 -16.82 56.53 39.22
N LYS A 6 -16.13 57.55 38.70
CA LYS A 6 -15.46 57.48 37.39
C LYS A 6 -14.26 56.54 37.40
N LEU A 7 -13.46 56.54 38.46
CA LEU A 7 -12.31 55.63 38.62
C LEU A 7 -12.74 54.17 38.78
N LEU A 8 -13.81 53.88 39.47
CA LEU A 8 -14.37 52.53 39.63
C LEU A 8 -14.97 52.00 38.33
N LEU A 9 -15.59 52.84 37.50
CA LEU A 9 -16.11 52.44 36.19
C LEU A 9 -14.98 52.20 35.15
N GLN A 10 -13.88 52.95 35.22
CA GLN A 10 -12.72 52.73 34.38
C GLN A 10 -11.95 51.45 34.79
N ALA A 11 -11.82 51.15 36.06
CA ALA A 11 -11.20 49.91 36.54
C ALA A 11 -12.01 48.67 36.16
N ALA A 12 -13.36 48.74 36.25
CA ALA A 12 -14.23 47.63 35.82
C ALA A 12 -14.18 47.37 34.32
N SER A 13 -14.06 48.43 33.50
CA SER A 13 -13.95 48.26 32.03
C SER A 13 -12.59 47.67 31.57
N THR A 14 -11.52 48.01 32.31
CA THR A 14 -10.18 47.42 32.04
C THR A 14 -10.10 45.96 32.46
N LEU A 15 -10.69 45.58 33.59
CA LEU A 15 -10.80 44.20 34.03
C LEU A 15 -11.61 43.33 33.03
N HIS A 16 -12.72 43.87 32.51
CA HIS A 16 -13.52 43.15 31.48
C HIS A 16 -12.75 42.97 30.17
N ARG A 17 -11.96 43.94 29.74
CA ARG A 17 -11.12 43.83 28.53
C ARG A 17 -9.96 42.83 28.73
N CYS A 18 -9.32 42.80 29.89
CA CYS A 18 -8.29 41.82 30.20
C CYS A 18 -8.86 40.39 30.31
N ALA A 19 -10.08 40.22 30.86
CA ALA A 19 -10.73 38.91 30.92
C ALA A 19 -11.16 38.39 29.55
N LEU A 20 -11.61 39.26 28.62
CA LEU A 20 -11.95 38.91 27.26
C LEU A 20 -10.70 38.54 26.44
N VAL A 21 -9.56 39.22 26.62
CA VAL A 21 -8.28 38.87 25.95
C VAL A 21 -7.71 37.59 26.51
N ALA A 22 -7.84 37.32 27.80
CA ALA A 22 -7.41 36.04 28.40
C ALA A 22 -8.26 34.85 27.90
N LEU A 23 -9.59 35.05 27.70
CA LEU A 23 -10.44 34.00 27.09
C LEU A 23 -10.14 33.76 25.62
N LEU A 24 -9.71 34.76 24.86
CA LEU A 24 -9.29 34.63 23.45
C LEU A 24 -7.91 33.99 23.28
N LEU A 25 -7.03 34.08 24.28
CA LEU A 25 -5.72 33.44 24.31
C LEU A 25 -5.78 31.99 24.78
N CYS A 26 -6.84 31.56 25.46
CA CYS A 26 -7.06 30.16 25.84
C CYS A 26 -7.71 29.30 24.77
N SER A 27 -8.08 29.85 23.61
CA SER A 27 -8.29 29.07 22.39
C SER A 27 -6.95 28.68 21.74
N ALA A 28 -5.98 28.29 22.59
CA ALA A 28 -4.83 27.53 22.10
C ALA A 28 -5.41 26.35 21.36
N THR A 29 -5.30 26.36 20.05
CA THR A 29 -5.53 25.23 19.18
C THR A 29 -4.82 24.04 19.83
N ILE A 30 -5.60 23.13 20.42
CA ILE A 30 -5.12 21.78 20.68
C ILE A 30 -4.81 21.25 19.30
N VAL A 31 -3.59 21.50 18.81
CA VAL A 31 -3.00 20.69 17.77
C VAL A 31 -2.92 19.31 18.43
N THR A 32 -3.99 18.54 18.31
CA THR A 32 -3.91 17.12 18.52
C THR A 32 -2.90 16.66 17.49
N ASN A 33 -1.63 16.55 17.90
CA ASN A 33 -0.71 15.69 17.22
C ASN A 33 -1.43 14.35 17.23
N ALA A 34 -2.09 14.00 16.10
CA ALA A 34 -2.58 12.66 15.90
C ALA A 34 -1.33 11.81 16.08
N GLN A 35 -1.26 11.10 17.20
CA GLN A 35 -0.13 10.23 17.51
C GLN A 35 -0.01 9.30 16.31
N GLU A 36 1.09 9.43 15.57
CA GLU A 36 1.35 8.54 14.43
C GLU A 36 1.27 7.12 14.96
N GLY A 37 0.50 6.30 14.31
CA GLY A 37 0.37 4.90 14.70
C GLY A 37 1.71 4.17 14.56
N PRO A 38 1.85 3.00 15.17
CA PRO A 38 3.13 2.27 15.23
C PRO A 38 3.64 1.86 13.84
N CYS A 39 2.77 1.87 12.82
CA CYS A 39 3.10 1.47 11.46
C CYS A 39 3.17 2.65 10.47
N ALA A 40 3.17 3.87 10.97
CA ALA A 40 3.23 5.08 10.15
C ALA A 40 4.51 5.13 9.30
N PHE A 41 4.39 5.65 8.07
CA PHE A 41 5.49 5.82 7.14
C PHE A 41 5.19 6.95 6.16
N ARG A 42 6.17 7.75 5.80
CA ARG A 42 5.99 8.86 4.90
C ARG A 42 5.96 8.40 3.43
N ASN A 43 4.86 8.65 2.74
CA ASN A 43 4.79 8.46 1.29
C ASN A 43 5.59 9.54 0.56
N THR A 44 6.57 9.13 -0.26
CA THR A 44 7.38 10.01 -1.12
C THR A 44 7.24 9.69 -2.61
N ALA A 45 6.65 8.56 -2.98
CA ALA A 45 6.73 8.00 -4.33
C ALA A 45 5.52 8.28 -5.22
N PHE A 46 4.32 8.44 -4.67
CA PHE A 46 3.10 8.60 -5.47
C PHE A 46 2.18 9.68 -4.93
N LYS A 47 1.20 10.08 -5.72
CA LYS A 47 0.12 11.01 -5.33
C LYS A 47 -1.25 10.50 -5.80
N SER A 48 -2.29 11.16 -5.35
CA SER A 48 -3.66 10.91 -5.83
C SER A 48 -3.77 11.16 -7.33
N GLY A 49 -4.40 10.23 -8.05
CA GLY A 49 -4.56 10.27 -9.50
C GLY A 49 -3.49 9.49 -10.26
N GLU A 50 -2.56 8.81 -9.58
CA GLU A 50 -1.61 7.93 -10.26
C GLU A 50 -2.34 6.75 -10.90
N PHE A 51 -2.06 6.52 -12.20
CA PHE A 51 -2.62 5.44 -12.98
C PHE A 51 -1.53 4.75 -13.81
N LEU A 52 -1.33 3.45 -13.55
CA LEU A 52 -0.34 2.61 -14.21
C LEU A 52 -1.04 1.49 -14.97
N THR A 53 -0.57 1.18 -16.17
CA THR A 53 -1.12 0.11 -17.02
C THR A 53 -0.03 -0.84 -17.47
N TYR A 54 -0.38 -2.12 -17.57
CA TYR A 54 0.55 -3.21 -17.86
C TYR A 54 0.00 -4.19 -18.86
N ASN A 55 0.87 -4.79 -19.66
CA ASN A 55 0.62 -6.03 -20.36
C ASN A 55 1.11 -7.21 -19.51
N LEU A 56 0.32 -8.28 -19.47
CA LEU A 56 0.63 -9.50 -18.74
C LEU A 56 1.01 -10.60 -19.73
N TYR A 57 2.08 -11.32 -19.41
CA TYR A 57 2.58 -12.44 -20.19
C TYR A 57 2.70 -13.67 -19.28
N TYR A 58 2.43 -14.84 -19.85
CA TYR A 58 2.60 -16.12 -19.19
C TYR A 58 3.48 -17.04 -20.03
N ASN A 59 4.38 -17.77 -19.36
CA ASN A 59 5.20 -18.78 -20.02
C ASN A 59 4.43 -20.09 -20.18
N TRP A 60 4.07 -20.43 -21.40
CA TRP A 60 3.41 -21.68 -21.74
C TRP A 60 4.36 -22.54 -22.57
N LYS A 61 4.79 -23.68 -22.05
CA LYS A 61 5.66 -24.62 -22.78
C LYS A 61 6.83 -23.93 -23.48
N PHE A 62 7.58 -23.10 -22.74
CA PHE A 62 8.73 -22.32 -23.23
C PHE A 62 8.42 -21.12 -24.13
N VAL A 63 7.16 -20.84 -24.43
CA VAL A 63 6.75 -19.67 -25.21
C VAL A 63 6.05 -18.64 -24.32
N TRP A 64 6.45 -17.39 -24.44
CA TRP A 64 5.77 -16.28 -23.78
C TRP A 64 4.56 -15.85 -24.61
N VAL A 65 3.38 -15.94 -24.03
CA VAL A 65 2.13 -15.48 -24.64
C VAL A 65 1.55 -14.32 -23.86
N LYS A 66 0.97 -13.34 -24.55
CA LYS A 66 0.26 -12.24 -23.91
C LYS A 66 -1.01 -12.78 -23.29
N ALA A 67 -1.03 -12.85 -21.96
CA ALA A 67 -2.11 -13.45 -21.18
C ALA A 67 -3.22 -12.47 -20.83
N GLY A 68 -2.93 -11.15 -20.81
CA GLY A 68 -3.92 -10.15 -20.43
C GLY A 68 -3.32 -8.78 -20.21
N THR A 69 -4.02 -7.99 -19.41
CA THR A 69 -3.62 -6.65 -18.98
C THR A 69 -3.85 -6.46 -17.48
N ALA A 70 -3.13 -5.52 -16.89
CA ALA A 70 -3.42 -5.05 -15.54
C ALA A 70 -3.43 -3.53 -15.49
N SER A 71 -4.17 -2.98 -14.53
CA SER A 71 -4.15 -1.55 -14.23
C SER A 71 -4.10 -1.33 -12.73
N MET A 72 -3.32 -0.35 -12.30
CA MET A 72 -3.24 0.09 -10.91
C MET A 72 -3.62 1.56 -10.81
N TYR A 73 -4.57 1.88 -9.94
CA TYR A 73 -5.05 3.24 -9.72
C TYR A 73 -4.97 3.60 -8.25
N THR A 74 -4.31 4.70 -7.94
CA THR A 74 -4.14 5.23 -6.59
C THR A 74 -4.82 6.58 -6.47
N VAL A 75 -5.72 6.74 -5.50
CA VAL A 75 -6.47 7.98 -5.27
C VAL A 75 -6.66 8.24 -3.79
N GLN A 76 -6.68 9.51 -3.38
CA GLN A 76 -7.17 9.89 -2.06
C GLN A 76 -8.67 9.62 -1.96
N SER A 77 -9.09 9.03 -0.85
CA SER A 77 -10.45 8.57 -0.58
C SER A 77 -10.71 8.63 0.94
N ARG A 78 -11.78 8.01 1.36
CA ARG A 78 -12.10 7.81 2.79
C ARG A 78 -12.34 6.33 3.07
N TYR A 79 -11.87 5.88 4.23
CA TYR A 79 -12.18 4.57 4.79
C TYR A 79 -12.68 4.78 6.23
N GLU A 80 -13.90 4.32 6.52
CA GLU A 80 -14.57 4.53 7.84
C GLU A 80 -14.47 5.97 8.35
N GLY A 81 -14.73 6.95 7.45
CA GLY A 81 -14.70 8.38 7.77
C GLY A 81 -13.31 9.02 7.83
N LYS A 82 -12.22 8.24 7.83
CA LYS A 82 -10.84 8.73 7.86
C LYS A 82 -10.29 8.94 6.45
N ASN A 83 -9.49 9.98 6.26
CA ASN A 83 -8.79 10.19 4.98
C ASN A 83 -7.77 9.06 4.76
N ALA A 84 -7.76 8.52 3.53
CA ALA A 84 -6.93 7.38 3.16
C ALA A 84 -6.48 7.46 1.71
N TYR A 85 -5.40 6.78 1.36
CA TYR A 85 -5.10 6.37 -0.01
C TYR A 85 -5.83 5.05 -0.30
N ARG A 86 -6.59 5.02 -1.39
CA ARG A 86 -7.14 3.80 -1.96
C ARG A 86 -6.29 3.41 -3.17
N CYS A 87 -5.73 2.22 -3.17
CA CYS A 87 -5.09 1.63 -4.33
C CYS A 87 -5.91 0.43 -4.82
N SER A 88 -6.18 0.38 -6.12
CA SER A 88 -6.88 -0.72 -6.78
C SER A 88 -6.00 -1.29 -7.87
N LEU A 89 -5.75 -2.60 -7.86
CA LEU A 89 -5.09 -3.35 -8.91
C LEU A 89 -6.10 -4.31 -9.52
N THR A 90 -6.34 -4.20 -10.83
CA THR A 90 -7.28 -5.06 -11.55
C THR A 90 -6.55 -5.77 -12.68
N THR A 91 -6.71 -7.08 -12.78
CA THR A 91 -6.20 -7.89 -13.89
C THR A 91 -7.36 -8.37 -14.76
N ARG A 92 -7.11 -8.45 -16.06
CA ARG A 92 -8.05 -9.00 -17.04
C ARG A 92 -7.32 -9.91 -18.00
N GLY A 93 -7.74 -11.17 -18.07
CA GLY A 93 -7.27 -12.14 -19.04
C GLY A 93 -7.60 -11.72 -20.48
N ASN A 94 -6.86 -12.24 -21.43
CA ASN A 94 -7.18 -12.12 -22.84
C ASN A 94 -8.37 -13.05 -23.15
N GLY A 95 -9.47 -12.51 -23.68
CA GLY A 95 -10.69 -13.27 -23.95
C GLY A 95 -10.49 -14.53 -24.82
N LYS A 96 -9.46 -14.56 -25.66
CA LYS A 96 -9.07 -15.77 -26.40
C LYS A 96 -8.54 -16.89 -25.50
N LEU A 97 -7.96 -16.55 -24.34
CA LEU A 97 -7.46 -17.48 -23.34
C LEU A 97 -8.49 -17.83 -22.27
N ASP A 98 -9.59 -17.06 -22.15
CA ASP A 98 -10.66 -17.32 -21.18
C ASP A 98 -11.31 -18.71 -21.34
N ASN A 99 -11.25 -19.30 -22.57
CA ASN A 99 -11.69 -20.67 -22.82
C ASN A 99 -10.78 -21.73 -22.16
N PHE A 100 -9.53 -21.37 -21.83
CA PHE A 100 -8.56 -22.24 -21.17
C PHE A 100 -8.40 -21.88 -19.70
N PHE A 101 -8.31 -20.59 -19.40
CA PHE A 101 -8.11 -20.09 -18.04
C PHE A 101 -8.62 -18.66 -17.90
N VAL A 102 -9.64 -18.49 -17.10
CA VAL A 102 -10.17 -17.15 -16.75
C VAL A 102 -9.28 -16.53 -15.69
N LEU A 103 -8.73 -15.35 -15.97
CA LEU A 103 -7.97 -14.54 -15.01
C LEU A 103 -8.69 -13.21 -14.81
N ARG A 104 -9.29 -13.02 -13.63
CA ARG A 104 -9.96 -11.77 -13.24
C ARG A 104 -9.77 -11.55 -11.77
N ASP A 105 -8.66 -10.92 -11.42
CA ASP A 105 -8.36 -10.59 -10.04
C ASP A 105 -8.52 -9.11 -9.80
N THR A 106 -9.00 -8.78 -8.62
CA THR A 106 -9.07 -7.41 -8.12
C THR A 106 -8.46 -7.38 -6.74
N LEU A 107 -7.42 -6.58 -6.59
CA LEU A 107 -6.84 -6.25 -5.30
C LEU A 107 -7.19 -4.81 -4.96
N LEU A 108 -7.54 -4.58 -3.72
CA LEU A 108 -7.88 -3.26 -3.19
C LEU A 108 -7.22 -3.11 -1.83
N CYS A 109 -6.55 -1.99 -1.59
CA CYS A 109 -6.16 -1.61 -0.23
C CYS A 109 -6.55 -0.17 0.08
N TYR A 110 -6.76 0.08 1.37
CA TYR A 110 -6.80 1.40 1.97
C TYR A 110 -5.67 1.52 2.96
N ASN A 111 -4.87 2.56 2.80
CA ASN A 111 -3.83 2.94 3.75
C ASN A 111 -4.14 4.34 4.28
N SER A 112 -3.84 4.63 5.55
CA SER A 112 -3.90 6.00 6.05
C SER A 112 -3.01 6.93 5.22
N LEU A 113 -3.12 8.25 5.39
CA LEU A 113 -2.21 9.18 4.72
C LEU A 113 -0.74 8.97 5.15
N ASN A 114 -0.52 8.36 6.31
CA ASN A 114 0.78 7.93 6.83
C ASN A 114 1.08 6.45 6.51
N MET A 115 0.49 5.89 5.45
CA MET A 115 0.78 4.56 4.92
C MET A 115 0.58 3.38 5.88
N GLU A 116 -0.21 3.55 6.93
CA GLU A 116 -0.64 2.43 7.78
C GLU A 116 -1.75 1.66 7.07
N PRO A 117 -1.66 0.33 6.91
CA PRO A 117 -2.75 -0.47 6.36
C PRO A 117 -4.04 -0.27 7.17
N LEU A 118 -5.17 -0.12 6.51
CA LEU A 118 -6.51 -0.01 7.12
C LEU A 118 -7.40 -1.16 6.69
N TYR A 119 -7.32 -1.53 5.41
CA TYR A 119 -8.12 -2.59 4.82
C TYR A 119 -7.46 -3.12 3.55
N PHE A 120 -7.57 -4.43 3.35
CA PHE A 120 -7.19 -5.10 2.11
C PHE A 120 -8.26 -6.07 1.68
N ARG A 121 -8.44 -6.21 0.38
CA ARG A 121 -9.29 -7.21 -0.24
C ARG A 121 -8.66 -7.73 -1.53
N LYS A 122 -8.61 -9.04 -1.66
CA LYS A 122 -8.26 -9.76 -2.88
C LYS A 122 -9.47 -10.59 -3.29
N GLY A 123 -10.06 -10.29 -4.44
CA GLY A 123 -11.04 -11.16 -5.08
C GLY A 123 -10.36 -11.82 -6.27
N ALA A 124 -10.16 -13.12 -6.23
CA ALA A 124 -9.47 -13.87 -7.28
C ALA A 124 -10.42 -14.83 -7.98
N ARG A 125 -10.56 -14.66 -9.30
CA ARG A 125 -11.27 -15.62 -10.16
C ARG A 125 -10.28 -16.29 -11.10
N GLU A 126 -9.90 -17.50 -10.75
CA GLU A 126 -8.93 -18.32 -11.46
C GLU A 126 -9.63 -19.55 -12.03
N GLY A 127 -9.91 -19.55 -13.32
CA GLY A 127 -10.71 -20.57 -13.97
C GLY A 127 -12.14 -20.63 -13.38
N LYS A 128 -12.52 -21.77 -12.79
CA LYS A 128 -13.82 -21.96 -12.12
C LYS A 128 -13.81 -21.59 -10.65
N ARG A 129 -12.63 -21.34 -10.06
CA ARG A 129 -12.49 -21.01 -8.64
C ARG A 129 -12.71 -19.52 -8.42
N TYR A 130 -13.43 -19.19 -7.36
CA TYR A 130 -13.56 -17.83 -6.86
C TYR A 130 -13.31 -17.82 -5.36
N THR A 131 -12.37 -16.99 -4.93
CA THR A 131 -12.04 -16.80 -3.51
C THR A 131 -11.97 -15.32 -3.20
N VAL A 132 -12.25 -14.97 -1.94
CA VAL A 132 -12.03 -13.61 -1.43
C VAL A 132 -11.22 -13.69 -0.16
N ASP A 133 -10.15 -12.91 -0.09
CA ASP A 133 -9.38 -12.69 1.12
C ASP A 133 -9.51 -11.22 1.52
N GLU A 134 -9.79 -10.96 2.80
CA GLU A 134 -9.92 -9.62 3.36
C GLU A 134 -9.11 -9.52 4.64
N VAL A 135 -8.49 -8.36 4.85
CA VAL A 135 -7.74 -8.04 6.06
C VAL A 135 -8.20 -6.68 6.57
N PHE A 136 -8.62 -6.63 7.82
CA PHE A 136 -9.07 -5.44 8.53
C PHE A 136 -8.04 -5.11 9.61
N TYR A 137 -7.54 -3.89 9.61
CA TYR A 137 -6.51 -3.43 10.55
C TYR A 137 -7.07 -2.41 11.52
N ASN A 138 -6.71 -2.53 12.79
CA ASN A 138 -7.00 -1.55 13.82
C ASN A 138 -5.80 -1.42 14.77
N TYR A 139 -5.46 -0.20 15.12
CA TYR A 139 -4.29 0.13 15.93
C TYR A 139 -4.73 0.68 17.28
N TYR A 140 -4.55 -0.10 18.33
CA TYR A 140 -4.78 0.30 19.72
C TYR A 140 -3.86 -0.45 20.67
N GLY A 141 -3.54 0.17 21.82
CA GLY A 141 -2.63 -0.41 22.80
C GLY A 141 -1.21 -0.63 22.26
N GLY A 142 -0.75 0.17 21.27
CA GLY A 142 0.56 0.02 20.65
C GLY A 142 0.71 -1.22 19.77
N LYS A 143 -0.40 -1.88 19.39
CA LYS A 143 -0.41 -3.12 18.63
C LYS A 143 -1.20 -2.97 17.34
N ALA A 144 -0.82 -3.77 16.33
CA ALA A 144 -1.62 -4.01 15.13
C ALA A 144 -2.61 -5.16 15.40
N ASN A 145 -3.89 -4.80 15.54
CA ASN A 145 -4.98 -5.77 15.74
C ASN A 145 -5.60 -6.08 14.38
N VAL A 146 -5.45 -7.32 13.94
CA VAL A 146 -5.81 -7.75 12.60
C VAL A 146 -6.92 -8.77 12.65
N ARG A 147 -7.92 -8.58 11.80
CA ARG A 147 -8.98 -9.54 11.56
C ARG A 147 -8.93 -9.94 10.09
N GLN A 148 -8.74 -11.23 9.83
CA GLN A 148 -8.64 -11.80 8.50
C GLN A 148 -9.89 -12.62 8.20
N HIS A 149 -10.35 -12.53 6.97
CA HIS A 149 -11.51 -13.23 6.43
C HIS A 149 -11.14 -13.91 5.12
N ARG A 150 -11.53 -15.16 4.98
CA ARG A 150 -11.45 -15.89 3.71
C ARG A 150 -12.79 -16.48 3.35
N LEU A 151 -13.29 -16.13 2.16
CA LEU A 151 -14.37 -16.83 1.49
C LEU A 151 -13.76 -17.88 0.56
N HIS A 152 -14.03 -19.14 0.84
CA HIS A 152 -13.56 -20.28 0.05
C HIS A 152 -14.43 -20.52 -1.18
N ASN A 153 -13.90 -21.26 -2.15
CA ASN A 153 -14.60 -21.55 -3.41
C ASN A 153 -15.89 -22.36 -3.24
N ASP A 154 -16.03 -23.10 -2.14
CA ASP A 154 -17.24 -23.84 -1.77
C ASP A 154 -18.29 -22.97 -1.06
N GLY A 155 -18.02 -21.67 -0.87
CA GLY A 155 -18.87 -20.72 -0.16
C GLY A 155 -18.69 -20.72 1.36
N SER A 156 -17.83 -21.56 1.92
CA SER A 156 -17.50 -21.51 3.35
C SER A 156 -16.66 -20.28 3.69
N ASN A 157 -16.70 -19.86 4.95
CA ASN A 157 -15.98 -18.69 5.45
C ASN A 157 -15.09 -19.05 6.62
N THR A 158 -13.87 -18.52 6.63
CA THR A 158 -12.93 -18.57 7.76
C THR A 158 -12.67 -17.18 8.29
N TRP A 159 -12.66 -17.03 9.62
CA TRP A 159 -12.32 -15.80 10.30
C TRP A 159 -11.27 -16.07 11.36
N VAL A 160 -10.17 -15.29 11.35
CA VAL A 160 -9.15 -15.30 12.39
C VAL A 160 -8.88 -13.89 12.90
N LYS A 161 -8.42 -13.79 14.16
CA LYS A 161 -8.09 -12.53 14.81
C LYS A 161 -6.76 -12.67 15.51
N HIS A 162 -5.87 -11.71 15.26
CA HIS A 162 -4.55 -11.68 15.87
C HIS A 162 -4.23 -10.27 16.35
N SER A 163 -3.34 -10.19 17.33
CA SER A 163 -2.79 -8.93 17.83
C SER A 163 -1.28 -9.04 17.81
N TYR A 164 -0.63 -8.18 17.02
CA TYR A 164 0.81 -8.18 16.78
C TYR A 164 1.46 -6.96 17.43
N SER A 165 2.64 -7.12 18.02
CA SER A 165 3.46 -6.04 18.55
C SER A 165 4.25 -5.31 17.45
N ASP A 166 4.41 -5.93 16.30
CA ASP A 166 5.06 -5.42 15.11
C ASP A 166 4.04 -5.06 14.02
N CYS A 167 4.48 -4.30 13.02
CA CYS A 167 3.66 -3.98 11.87
C CYS A 167 3.55 -5.18 10.94
N VAL A 168 2.34 -5.48 10.52
CA VAL A 168 2.03 -6.51 9.53
C VAL A 168 1.35 -5.88 8.32
N TYR A 169 1.53 -6.47 7.15
CA TYR A 169 1.08 -5.90 5.89
C TYR A 169 0.38 -6.95 5.03
N ASP A 170 -0.59 -6.51 4.24
CA ASP A 170 -1.00 -7.24 3.04
C ASP A 170 -0.05 -6.93 1.86
N MET A 171 -0.15 -7.73 0.81
CA MET A 171 0.74 -7.65 -0.34
C MET A 171 0.67 -6.29 -1.08
N LEU A 172 -0.50 -5.64 -1.11
CA LEU A 172 -0.66 -4.37 -1.83
C LEU A 172 -0.21 -3.18 -0.97
N SER A 173 -0.48 -3.20 0.34
CA SER A 173 -0.03 -2.17 1.27
C SER A 173 1.49 -2.13 1.40
N ILE A 174 2.17 -3.29 1.50
CA ILE A 174 3.63 -3.31 1.53
C ILE A 174 4.23 -2.87 0.19
N PHE A 175 3.62 -3.27 -0.94
CA PHE A 175 4.04 -2.83 -2.25
C PHE A 175 3.99 -1.30 -2.38
N MET A 176 2.88 -0.66 -1.95
CA MET A 176 2.74 0.79 -1.95
C MET A 176 3.78 1.47 -1.05
N ARG A 177 4.00 0.92 0.17
CA ARG A 177 4.98 1.42 1.13
C ARG A 177 6.41 1.30 0.62
N ALA A 178 6.77 0.16 0.02
CA ALA A 178 8.11 -0.13 -0.47
C ALA A 178 8.58 0.83 -1.57
N ARG A 179 7.66 1.41 -2.33
CA ARG A 179 7.97 2.47 -3.32
C ARG A 179 8.54 3.73 -2.69
N SER A 180 8.32 3.95 -1.39
CA SER A 180 8.87 5.10 -0.66
C SER A 180 10.10 4.75 0.18
N PHE A 181 10.67 3.57 0.06
CA PHE A 181 11.95 3.23 0.69
C PHE A 181 13.09 3.99 0.00
N ASP A 182 14.04 4.48 0.79
CA ASP A 182 15.20 5.21 0.27
C ASP A 182 16.35 4.23 -0.05
N PRO A 183 16.72 4.06 -1.34
CA PRO A 183 17.76 3.13 -1.76
C PRO A 183 19.18 3.73 -1.73
N ILE A 184 19.37 4.97 -1.28
CA ILE A 184 20.64 5.71 -1.43
C ILE A 184 21.86 4.96 -0.90
N ASN A 185 21.70 4.21 0.19
CA ASN A 185 22.76 3.46 0.86
C ASN A 185 22.69 1.95 0.59
N TRP A 186 21.83 1.48 -0.32
CA TRP A 186 21.66 0.06 -0.54
C TRP A 186 22.82 -0.53 -1.34
N LYS A 187 23.37 -1.61 -0.80
CA LYS A 187 24.31 -2.50 -1.48
C LYS A 187 23.58 -3.76 -1.91
N LYS A 188 24.07 -4.43 -2.94
CA LYS A 188 23.52 -5.73 -3.35
C LYS A 188 23.45 -6.68 -2.14
N GLY A 189 22.28 -7.24 -1.87
CA GLY A 189 21.99 -8.06 -0.71
C GLY A 189 21.36 -7.30 0.47
N THR A 190 21.30 -5.95 0.47
CA THR A 190 20.52 -5.21 1.46
C THR A 190 19.08 -5.68 1.44
N ALA A 191 18.54 -6.08 2.61
CA ALA A 191 17.18 -6.58 2.75
C ALA A 191 16.42 -5.79 3.83
N ILE A 192 15.12 -5.60 3.59
CA ILE A 192 14.16 -5.05 4.55
C ILE A 192 13.15 -6.14 4.84
N SER A 193 13.08 -6.57 6.09
CA SER A 193 12.17 -7.64 6.54
C SER A 193 10.86 -7.05 7.05
N PHE A 194 9.78 -7.74 6.77
CA PHE A 194 8.42 -7.43 7.24
C PHE A 194 7.56 -8.69 7.19
N PRO A 195 6.54 -8.82 8.06
CA PRO A 195 5.58 -9.91 7.96
C PRO A 195 4.42 -9.56 7.04
N ILE A 196 4.01 -10.54 6.24
CA ILE A 196 2.80 -10.50 5.40
C ILE A 196 1.69 -11.30 6.08
N VAL A 197 0.46 -10.78 6.00
CA VAL A 197 -0.77 -11.49 6.34
C VAL A 197 -1.57 -11.76 5.07
N ASP A 198 -1.88 -13.02 4.81
CA ASP A 198 -2.69 -13.47 3.66
C ASP A 198 -3.57 -14.63 4.09
N GLY A 199 -4.85 -14.56 3.73
CA GLY A 199 -5.84 -15.53 4.16
C GLY A 199 -5.98 -15.61 5.67
N ASP A 200 -5.45 -16.66 6.28
CA ASP A 200 -5.40 -16.90 7.73
C ASP A 200 -3.96 -16.97 8.28
N ASP A 201 -2.98 -16.85 7.40
CA ASP A 201 -1.56 -16.98 7.71
C ASP A 201 -0.85 -15.65 7.96
N ARG A 202 0.28 -15.72 8.68
CA ARG A 202 1.29 -14.67 8.82
C ARG A 202 2.64 -15.26 8.42
N THR A 203 3.22 -14.73 7.36
CA THR A 203 4.48 -15.21 6.78
C THR A 203 5.57 -14.14 6.90
N PRO A 204 6.75 -14.45 7.44
CA PRO A 204 7.91 -13.58 7.33
C PRO A 204 8.31 -13.40 5.87
N ALA A 205 8.54 -12.15 5.48
CA ALA A 205 8.94 -11.80 4.12
C ALA A 205 10.06 -10.75 4.13
N GLU A 206 10.74 -10.62 3.00
CA GLU A 206 11.75 -9.58 2.81
C GLU A 206 11.74 -9.02 1.38
N LEU A 207 12.09 -7.75 1.27
CA LEU A 207 12.44 -7.09 0.03
C LEU A 207 13.95 -6.92 -0.02
N ARG A 208 14.62 -7.57 -0.98
CA ARG A 208 16.08 -7.56 -1.11
C ARG A 208 16.51 -6.83 -2.38
N PHE A 209 17.48 -5.93 -2.24
CA PHE A 209 18.08 -5.24 -3.37
C PHE A 209 19.09 -6.15 -4.09
N ASP A 210 18.84 -6.45 -5.35
CA ASP A 210 19.68 -7.31 -6.19
C ASP A 210 20.57 -6.53 -7.18
N GLY A 211 20.54 -5.18 -7.14
CA GLY A 211 21.35 -4.33 -8.01
C GLY A 211 20.51 -3.47 -8.96
N LYS A 212 21.13 -2.99 -10.03
CA LYS A 212 20.50 -2.13 -11.06
C LYS A 212 20.43 -2.84 -12.40
N ALA A 213 19.44 -2.49 -13.21
CA ALA A 213 19.28 -3.03 -14.56
C ALA A 213 18.60 -2.00 -15.48
N THR A 214 18.87 -2.06 -16.78
CA THR A 214 18.09 -1.28 -17.76
C THR A 214 17.01 -2.19 -18.36
N ILE A 215 15.75 -1.78 -18.26
CA ILE A 215 14.60 -2.55 -18.71
C ILE A 215 13.91 -1.79 -19.84
N LYS A 216 13.68 -2.48 -20.96
CA LYS A 216 12.76 -2.00 -22.00
C LYS A 216 11.34 -2.45 -21.64
N ALA A 217 10.44 -1.49 -21.48
CA ALA A 217 9.03 -1.73 -21.19
C ALA A 217 8.22 -1.93 -22.50
N ASP A 218 6.93 -2.25 -22.37
CA ASP A 218 6.03 -2.46 -23.53
C ASP A 218 5.55 -1.16 -24.18
N ASN A 219 5.99 -0.01 -23.69
CA ASN A 219 5.86 1.30 -24.35
C ASN A 219 7.09 1.69 -25.18
N ASP A 220 7.99 0.73 -25.46
CA ASP A 220 9.25 0.90 -26.16
C ASP A 220 10.30 1.79 -25.46
N VAL A 221 10.01 2.30 -24.27
CA VAL A 221 10.93 3.12 -23.49
C VAL A 221 11.88 2.24 -22.67
N LYS A 222 13.15 2.63 -22.60
CA LYS A 222 14.14 2.04 -21.71
C LYS A 222 14.20 2.82 -20.40
N TYR A 223 14.12 2.09 -19.28
CA TYR A 223 14.17 2.65 -17.93
C TYR A 223 15.39 2.12 -17.18
N ASN A 224 16.10 2.99 -16.50
CA ASN A 224 17.05 2.57 -15.47
C ASN A 224 16.25 2.16 -14.23
N CYS A 225 16.50 0.95 -13.74
CA CYS A 225 15.71 0.34 -12.70
C CYS A 225 16.58 -0.18 -11.55
N LEU A 226 16.03 -0.10 -10.34
CA LEU A 226 16.43 -0.91 -9.20
C LEU A 226 15.80 -2.29 -9.37
N LYS A 227 16.57 -3.34 -9.18
CA LYS A 227 16.07 -4.71 -9.12
C LYS A 227 15.89 -5.11 -7.67
N LEU A 228 14.66 -5.44 -7.30
CA LEU A 228 14.25 -5.83 -5.96
C LEU A 228 13.63 -7.22 -5.99
N ALA A 229 14.10 -8.13 -5.14
CA ALA A 229 13.50 -9.44 -4.98
C ALA A 229 12.57 -9.44 -3.76
N TYR A 230 11.33 -9.87 -3.95
CA TYR A 230 10.41 -10.20 -2.87
C TYR A 230 10.50 -11.68 -2.57
N LEU A 231 10.77 -12.00 -1.30
CA LEU A 231 10.94 -13.36 -0.84
C LEU A 231 10.03 -13.60 0.37
N GLU A 232 9.54 -14.83 0.48
CA GLU A 232 8.76 -15.32 1.63
C GLU A 232 9.47 -16.50 2.28
N LEU A 233 9.38 -16.58 3.60
CA LEU A 233 9.91 -17.71 4.35
C LEU A 233 8.98 -18.92 4.19
N ASP A 234 9.50 -20.01 3.64
CA ASP A 234 8.80 -21.27 3.46
C ASP A 234 9.77 -22.43 3.77
N ASP A 235 9.37 -23.33 4.67
CA ASP A 235 10.18 -24.45 5.17
C ASP A 235 11.58 -24.02 5.64
N GLY A 236 11.66 -22.91 6.40
CA GLY A 236 12.93 -22.38 6.96
C GLY A 236 13.86 -21.74 5.93
N LYS A 237 13.42 -21.54 4.69
CA LYS A 237 14.22 -20.90 3.62
C LYS A 237 13.42 -19.80 2.95
N TYR A 238 14.09 -18.68 2.64
CA TYR A 238 13.49 -17.62 1.85
C TYR A 238 13.39 -18.04 0.39
N LYS A 239 12.16 -18.19 -0.11
CA LYS A 239 11.83 -18.48 -1.50
C LYS A 239 11.50 -17.19 -2.25
N ARG A 240 12.05 -17.04 -3.44
CA ARG A 240 11.79 -15.91 -4.32
C ARG A 240 10.41 -16.06 -4.95
N ILE A 241 9.56 -15.04 -4.75
CA ILE A 241 8.18 -15.00 -5.26
C ILE A 241 8.07 -14.05 -6.45
N VAL A 242 8.65 -12.83 -6.34
CA VAL A 242 8.59 -11.82 -7.41
C VAL A 242 9.90 -11.07 -7.50
N ASP A 243 10.37 -10.80 -8.72
CA ASP A 243 11.35 -9.74 -8.99
C ASP A 243 10.63 -8.50 -9.48
N PHE A 244 10.86 -7.38 -8.81
CA PHE A 244 10.40 -6.06 -9.21
C PHE A 244 11.55 -5.28 -9.84
N TYR A 245 11.29 -4.67 -10.98
CA TYR A 245 12.16 -3.67 -11.59
C TYR A 245 11.44 -2.34 -11.52
N VAL A 246 11.85 -1.47 -10.60
CA VAL A 246 11.24 -0.16 -10.39
C VAL A 246 12.17 0.93 -10.91
N THR A 247 11.63 2.05 -11.39
CA THR A 247 12.46 3.16 -11.86
C THR A 247 13.43 3.62 -10.78
N ASP A 248 14.68 3.93 -11.19
CA ASP A 248 15.73 4.48 -10.32
C ASP A 248 15.56 5.98 -10.18
N ASP A 249 14.38 6.40 -9.72
CA ASP A 249 13.96 7.78 -9.44
C ASP A 249 13.04 7.83 -8.22
N ALA A 250 12.60 9.03 -7.83
CA ALA A 250 11.79 9.23 -6.64
C ALA A 250 10.36 8.62 -6.73
N ASN A 251 9.89 8.21 -7.91
CA ASN A 251 8.57 7.58 -8.05
C ASN A 251 8.61 6.06 -7.84
N HIS A 252 9.76 5.42 -8.05
CA HIS A 252 9.91 3.97 -8.02
C HIS A 252 8.75 3.26 -8.75
N VAL A 253 8.46 3.69 -9.98
CA VAL A 253 7.39 3.11 -10.80
C VAL A 253 7.77 1.69 -11.18
N PRO A 254 6.91 0.69 -10.93
CA PRO A 254 7.18 -0.68 -11.40
C PRO A 254 7.15 -0.74 -12.93
N VAL A 255 8.30 -1.03 -13.53
CA VAL A 255 8.47 -1.14 -14.98
C VAL A 255 8.26 -2.56 -15.46
N ARG A 256 8.73 -3.52 -14.66
CA ARG A 256 8.58 -4.95 -14.93
C ARG A 256 8.47 -5.72 -13.62
N LEU A 257 7.63 -6.74 -13.64
CA LEU A 257 7.52 -7.76 -12.59
C LEU A 257 7.75 -9.12 -13.22
N ASP A 258 8.59 -9.95 -12.60
CA ASP A 258 8.77 -11.38 -12.94
C ASP A 258 8.24 -12.19 -11.76
N MET A 259 7.12 -12.89 -11.95
CA MET A 259 6.43 -13.68 -10.95
C MET A 259 6.75 -15.17 -11.12
N TYR A 260 7.23 -15.81 -10.06
CA TYR A 260 7.58 -17.23 -10.04
C TYR A 260 6.40 -18.02 -9.49
N LEU A 261 5.65 -18.66 -10.38
CA LEU A 261 4.43 -19.37 -10.03
C LEU A 261 4.73 -20.86 -9.82
N ARG A 262 3.85 -21.55 -9.10
CA ARG A 262 3.96 -22.99 -8.89
C ARG A 262 4.04 -23.78 -10.22
N PHE A 263 3.35 -23.28 -11.24
CA PHE A 263 3.36 -23.84 -12.59
C PHE A 263 3.72 -22.76 -13.60
N GLY A 264 5.02 -22.63 -13.92
CA GLY A 264 5.53 -21.65 -14.88
C GLY A 264 5.89 -20.30 -14.28
N ALA A 265 5.86 -19.26 -15.11
CA ALA A 265 6.18 -17.90 -14.69
C ALA A 265 5.27 -16.91 -15.42
N ALA A 266 5.01 -15.78 -14.77
CA ALA A 266 4.29 -14.68 -15.39
C ALA A 266 5.16 -13.41 -15.36
N LYS A 267 4.91 -12.50 -16.31
CA LYS A 267 5.57 -11.19 -16.36
C LYS A 267 4.54 -10.11 -16.56
N ALA A 268 4.76 -8.97 -15.91
CA ALA A 268 4.04 -7.75 -16.19
C ALA A 268 5.03 -6.71 -16.73
N PHE A 269 4.67 -6.01 -17.82
CA PHE A 269 5.47 -4.92 -18.38
C PHE A 269 4.64 -3.64 -18.44
N LEU A 270 5.24 -2.54 -18.02
CA LEU A 270 4.63 -1.21 -18.06
C LEU A 270 4.30 -0.82 -19.51
N VAL A 271 3.07 -0.36 -19.72
CA VAL A 271 2.57 0.22 -20.98
C VAL A 271 2.41 1.72 -20.84
N GLY A 272 1.96 2.21 -19.69
CA GLY A 272 1.75 3.62 -19.46
C GLY A 272 1.71 3.98 -17.99
N ALA A 273 2.16 5.20 -17.68
CA ALA A 273 2.11 5.81 -16.36
C ALA A 273 1.59 7.23 -16.49
N LYS A 274 0.61 7.62 -15.67
CA LYS A 274 0.02 8.96 -15.61
C LYS A 274 -0.12 9.40 -14.17
N GLY A 275 -0.11 10.72 -13.93
CA GLY A 275 -0.33 11.28 -12.61
C GLY A 275 0.79 10.99 -11.61
N LEU A 276 2.03 10.82 -12.08
CA LEU A 276 3.19 10.61 -11.21
C LEU A 276 3.42 11.81 -10.31
N ARG A 277 4.03 11.57 -9.13
CA ARG A 277 4.28 12.60 -8.12
C ARG A 277 5.46 13.49 -8.45
N ASN A 278 6.57 12.89 -8.90
CA ASN A 278 7.86 13.52 -9.15
C ASN A 278 8.19 13.53 -10.64
#